data_0750ccc88214eea51c0009d92d5d82fe
#
_entry.id   0750ccc88214eea51c0009d92d5d82fe
#
_cell.length_a   1.000
_cell.length_b   1.000
_cell.length_c   1.000
_cell.angle_alpha   90.00
_cell.angle_beta   90.00
_cell.angle_gamma   90.00
#
_symmetry.space_group_name_H-M   'P 1'
#
loop_
_entity.id
_entity.type
_entity.pdbx_description
1 polymer ?
#
loop_
_entity_poly.entity_id
_entity_poly.type
_entity_poly.pdbx_seq_one_letter_code
_entity_poly.pdbx_strand_id
1 'polypeptide(L)'
;MKIRNKNKFFQTIFAATLILGSFSCKDKLDVGNPNAPTIEANVNTEAGIVSLAQGGVYFNGFKNGDDWLGNSYFSLPWGYSELLADNVSADASNNQVASIGVANYFILDDGTKVTNNAPSISILRTYNTRSATGAGNNVTYYQWLNMYSLNNACNTVLSLVDAIPFSGDAASKIATVKAWCYWWKGYAYASIGSMYYSGLIIDEIGTTNSNYVLHDAIIAKSDEYYNLAAVTLDGISSEADYMDILGKLIPEFTQVGNGGIPTKEMWKRNINTMLARDILVNKLAPFVNGNPNAVITKSSTTAITPADWNNILKLATAGIQKGDIVFTGRSTSSNSNSFFTATGGTAASLATGVNTSTTFKVQERFIQNFNAGDKRLTNNFNTGTTYRNNFSYTTRYSQIDGGNGEAGVYVYGNRNVGEHELIIAGSYEENALMLAEANIRLGNIEAGLGYIDAVRTYMGAGVAAVTGKGLSLAGALTELVKERRVSLVYRGLSFYDNRRWGWTYDIANGGGSYGNTVVTTAGVENKKVTINYNFLDYWDVPADESVLNPSTGAATMNPNF
;
A
#
# COMPACT_ATOMS: atom_id res chain seq x y z
N MET A 1 52.12 -65.28 6.67
CA MET A 1 51.63 -64.44 7.75
C MET A 1 52.31 -63.05 7.74
N LYS A 2 52.32 -62.33 6.63
CA LYS A 2 52.94 -60.98 6.50
C LYS A 2 52.17 -59.97 5.69
N ILE A 3 50.96 -60.26 5.25
CA ILE A 3 50.15 -59.31 4.42
C ILE A 3 49.09 -58.58 5.26
N ARG A 4 48.76 -59.04 6.45
CA ARG A 4 47.65 -58.48 7.23
C ARG A 4 47.97 -57.16 7.97
N ASN A 5 49.28 -56.83 8.14
CA ASN A 5 49.70 -55.62 8.87
C ASN A 5 49.87 -54.40 7.97
N LYS A 6 50.04 -54.55 6.64
CA LYS A 6 50.15 -53.39 5.71
C LYS A 6 48.83 -52.65 5.52
N ASN A 7 47.73 -53.38 5.49
CA ASN A 7 46.42 -52.76 5.28
C ASN A 7 45.93 -51.92 6.49
N LYS A 8 46.30 -52.30 7.72
CA LYS A 8 45.98 -51.51 8.90
C LYS A 8 46.79 -50.22 8.97
N PHE A 9 48.05 -50.24 8.54
CA PHE A 9 48.90 -49.06 8.51
C PHE A 9 48.40 -48.03 7.46
N PHE A 10 47.98 -48.49 6.29
CA PHE A 10 47.37 -47.61 5.26
C PHE A 10 46.01 -47.08 5.68
N GLN A 11 45.17 -47.84 6.36
CA GLN A 11 43.90 -47.38 6.87
C GLN A 11 44.05 -46.33 7.99
N THR A 12 45.08 -46.45 8.82
CA THR A 12 45.38 -45.48 9.89
C THR A 12 45.93 -44.16 9.30
N ILE A 13 46.77 -44.23 8.29
CA ILE A 13 47.26 -43.02 7.57
C ILE A 13 46.14 -42.32 6.82
N PHE A 14 45.25 -43.07 6.17
CA PHE A 14 44.12 -42.48 5.45
C PHE A 14 43.10 -41.81 6.40
N ALA A 15 42.84 -42.41 7.57
CA ALA A 15 42.00 -41.82 8.61
C ALA A 15 42.63 -40.56 9.25
N ALA A 16 43.96 -40.58 9.48
CA ALA A 16 44.67 -39.41 10.00
C ALA A 16 44.74 -38.25 9.00
N THR A 17 44.83 -38.53 7.70
CA THR A 17 44.81 -37.50 6.64
C THR A 17 43.42 -36.88 6.45
N LEU A 18 42.34 -37.64 6.67
CA LEU A 18 40.97 -37.12 6.65
C LEU A 18 40.65 -36.21 7.85
N ILE A 19 41.22 -36.51 9.03
CA ILE A 19 41.03 -35.71 10.25
C ILE A 19 41.84 -34.40 10.18
N LEU A 20 43.00 -34.39 9.53
CA LEU A 20 43.81 -33.18 9.34
C LEU A 20 43.29 -32.26 8.23
N GLY A 21 42.48 -32.78 7.31
CA GLY A 21 41.81 -31.99 6.26
C GLY A 21 40.57 -31.22 6.73
N SER A 22 40.02 -31.54 7.90
CA SER A 22 38.80 -30.91 8.41
C SER A 22 39.02 -29.66 9.30
N PHE A 23 40.27 -29.27 9.57
CA PHE A 23 40.62 -28.09 10.36
C PHE A 23 41.10 -26.89 9.52
N SER A 24 41.12 -26.99 8.24
CA SER A 24 41.62 -25.94 7.38
C SER A 24 40.48 -25.45 6.49
N CYS A 25 39.75 -24.44 6.88
CA CYS A 25 39.06 -23.49 6.00
C CYS A 25 37.97 -22.67 6.67
N LYS A 26 37.90 -22.53 8.01
CA LYS A 26 36.97 -21.55 8.59
C LYS A 26 37.53 -20.13 8.57
N ASP A 27 38.83 -19.95 8.76
CA ASP A 27 39.44 -18.61 8.88
C ASP A 27 39.95 -18.00 7.56
N LYS A 28 39.87 -18.72 6.44
CA LYS A 28 40.31 -18.21 5.13
C LYS A 28 39.19 -17.90 4.15
N LEU A 29 37.96 -18.15 4.52
CA LEU A 29 36.79 -17.73 3.74
C LEU A 29 36.23 -16.37 4.15
N ASP A 30 36.76 -15.79 5.22
CA ASP A 30 36.44 -14.44 5.68
C ASP A 30 37.50 -13.42 5.19
N VAL A 31 37.93 -13.57 3.96
CA VAL A 31 38.69 -12.51 3.29
C VAL A 31 37.68 -11.49 2.82
N GLY A 32 37.33 -10.58 3.70
CA GLY A 32 36.67 -9.34 3.30
C GLY A 32 37.46 -8.76 2.13
N ASN A 33 36.81 -8.50 1.00
CA ASN A 33 37.45 -7.85 -0.13
C ASN A 33 37.99 -6.50 0.37
N PRO A 34 39.34 -6.29 0.45
CA PRO A 34 39.91 -5.04 1.00
C PRO A 34 39.53 -3.81 0.16
N ASN A 35 38.95 -4.00 -1.02
CA ASN A 35 38.45 -2.96 -1.90
C ASN A 35 36.92 -2.88 -1.93
N ALA A 36 36.20 -3.73 -1.19
CA ALA A 36 34.79 -3.55 -0.96
C ALA A 36 34.65 -2.72 0.32
N PRO A 37 34.12 -1.49 0.25
CA PRO A 37 33.84 -0.72 1.46
C PRO A 37 32.88 -1.57 2.32
N THR A 38 33.28 -1.91 3.54
CA THR A 38 32.33 -2.51 4.50
C THR A 38 31.25 -1.47 4.81
N ILE A 39 30.03 -1.91 5.03
CA ILE A 39 28.94 -1.02 5.45
C ILE A 39 29.43 -0.14 6.60
N GLU A 40 30.15 -0.70 7.56
CA GLU A 40 30.72 -0.01 8.73
C GLU A 40 31.71 1.09 8.35
N ALA A 41 32.57 0.89 7.35
CA ALA A 41 33.56 1.90 6.96
C ALA A 41 32.94 3.13 6.26
N ASN A 42 31.80 2.97 5.57
CA ASN A 42 31.11 4.05 4.87
C ASN A 42 30.07 4.75 5.74
N VAL A 43 29.55 4.13 6.79
CA VAL A 43 28.43 4.62 7.59
C VAL A 43 28.89 5.36 8.85
N ASN A 44 30.18 5.37 9.18
CA ASN A 44 30.74 5.98 10.40
C ASN A 44 30.75 7.52 10.41
N THR A 45 29.92 8.14 9.58
CA THR A 45 29.80 9.61 9.49
C THR A 45 28.31 10.02 9.46
N GLU A 46 28.04 11.26 9.86
CA GLU A 46 26.69 11.85 9.73
C GLU A 46 26.12 11.68 8.31
N ALA A 47 26.91 12.02 7.28
CA ALA A 47 26.49 11.89 5.89
C ALA A 47 26.22 10.44 5.49
N GLY A 48 27.02 9.49 5.98
CA GLY A 48 26.88 8.07 5.68
C GLY A 48 25.60 7.48 6.26
N ILE A 49 25.32 7.71 7.54
CA ILE A 49 24.11 7.19 8.19
C ILE A 49 22.83 7.83 7.62
N VAL A 50 22.86 9.13 7.30
CA VAL A 50 21.73 9.82 6.66
C VAL A 50 21.48 9.27 5.26
N SER A 51 22.53 9.05 4.47
CA SER A 51 22.40 8.43 3.14
C SER A 51 21.84 7.00 3.21
N LEU A 52 22.25 6.22 4.20
CA LEU A 52 21.71 4.88 4.44
C LEU A 52 20.21 4.94 4.81
N ALA A 53 19.84 5.85 5.71
CA ALA A 53 18.45 6.03 6.13
C ALA A 53 17.56 6.56 5.00
N GLN A 54 18.03 7.50 4.19
CA GLN A 54 17.34 7.96 3.00
C GLN A 54 17.21 6.84 1.95
N GLY A 55 18.31 6.13 1.67
CA GLY A 55 18.39 5.09 0.65
C GLY A 55 17.47 3.91 0.96
N GLY A 56 17.33 3.54 2.23
CA GLY A 56 16.42 2.48 2.67
C GLY A 56 14.96 2.76 2.32
N VAL A 57 14.59 4.02 2.21
CA VAL A 57 13.23 4.46 1.85
C VAL A 57 13.15 4.82 0.36
N TYR A 58 13.92 5.80 -0.09
CA TYR A 58 13.69 6.45 -1.37
C TYR A 58 14.53 5.90 -2.52
N PHE A 59 15.74 5.43 -2.27
CA PHE A 59 16.59 4.92 -3.34
C PHE A 59 15.96 3.72 -4.01
N ASN A 60 15.50 2.78 -3.21
CA ASN A 60 14.75 1.63 -3.70
C ASN A 60 13.34 2.04 -4.16
N GLY A 61 12.74 3.06 -3.58
CA GLY A 61 11.40 3.51 -3.90
C GLY A 61 11.25 4.24 -5.22
N PHE A 62 12.32 4.83 -5.77
CA PHE A 62 12.28 5.67 -6.96
C PHE A 62 13.21 5.24 -8.08
N LYS A 63 13.99 4.21 -7.88
CA LYS A 63 14.88 3.69 -8.89
C LYS A 63 14.08 2.99 -9.99
N ASN A 64 14.50 3.14 -11.22
CA ASN A 64 13.92 2.41 -12.34
C ASN A 64 14.25 0.92 -12.18
N GLY A 65 13.25 0.11 -11.90
CA GLY A 65 13.40 -1.32 -11.65
C GLY A 65 12.50 -1.81 -10.52
N ASP A 66 13.02 -2.62 -9.64
CA ASP A 66 12.28 -3.44 -8.67
C ASP A 66 12.03 -2.76 -7.32
N ASP A 67 11.65 -1.51 -7.31
CA ASP A 67 11.57 -0.72 -6.09
C ASP A 67 10.15 -0.57 -5.58
N TRP A 68 10.00 -0.52 -4.26
CA TRP A 68 8.69 -0.49 -3.64
C TRP A 68 7.89 0.81 -3.88
N LEU A 69 8.55 1.96 -4.10
CA LEU A 69 7.93 3.21 -4.54
C LEU A 69 8.13 3.48 -6.04
N GLY A 70 8.98 2.71 -6.68
CA GLY A 70 9.26 2.83 -8.10
C GLY A 70 8.30 2.03 -8.96
N ASN A 71 8.83 1.54 -10.06
CA ASN A 71 8.08 0.90 -11.10
C ASN A 71 7.31 -0.35 -10.63
N SER A 72 7.99 -1.22 -9.88
CA SER A 72 7.40 -2.49 -9.43
C SER A 72 6.39 -2.31 -8.33
N TYR A 73 6.65 -1.50 -7.32
CA TYR A 73 5.70 -1.30 -6.24
C TYR A 73 4.43 -0.61 -6.70
N PHE A 74 4.55 0.47 -7.47
CA PHE A 74 3.38 1.19 -7.98
C PHE A 74 2.64 0.44 -9.06
N SER A 75 3.37 -0.24 -9.94
CA SER A 75 2.72 -1.02 -11.00
C SER A 75 2.04 -2.27 -10.47
N LEU A 76 2.54 -2.82 -9.38
CA LEU A 76 2.09 -4.08 -8.82
C LEU A 76 1.39 -3.89 -7.47
N PRO A 77 2.07 -3.76 -6.30
CA PRO A 77 1.36 -3.76 -5.01
C PRO A 77 0.39 -2.59 -4.84
N TRP A 78 0.77 -1.39 -5.21
CA TRP A 78 -0.11 -0.22 -5.09
C TRP A 78 -1.25 -0.26 -6.11
N GLY A 79 -0.94 -0.65 -7.35
CA GLY A 79 -1.93 -0.85 -8.40
C GLY A 79 -2.92 -1.95 -8.07
N TYR A 80 -2.53 -2.97 -7.29
CA TYR A 80 -3.45 -4.01 -6.83
C TYR A 80 -4.61 -3.46 -6.00
N SER A 81 -4.39 -2.43 -5.20
CA SER A 81 -5.46 -1.75 -4.47
C SER A 81 -6.54 -1.22 -5.41
N GLU A 82 -6.16 -0.67 -6.55
CA GLU A 82 -7.10 -0.14 -7.54
C GLU A 82 -7.79 -1.24 -8.36
N LEU A 83 -7.08 -2.34 -8.66
CA LEU A 83 -7.65 -3.51 -9.31
C LEU A 83 -8.67 -4.21 -8.40
N LEU A 84 -8.32 -4.46 -7.14
CA LEU A 84 -9.20 -5.09 -6.15
C LEU A 84 -10.37 -4.20 -5.74
N ALA A 85 -10.26 -2.88 -5.93
CA ALA A 85 -11.35 -1.94 -5.73
C ALA A 85 -12.26 -1.80 -6.93
N ASP A 86 -11.93 -2.44 -8.05
CA ASP A 86 -12.66 -2.32 -9.32
C ASP A 86 -12.74 -0.86 -9.83
N ASN A 87 -11.72 -0.06 -9.52
CA ASN A 87 -11.53 1.27 -10.11
C ASN A 87 -10.85 1.18 -11.46
N VAL A 88 -10.00 0.17 -11.61
CA VAL A 88 -9.20 -0.13 -12.78
C VAL A 88 -9.27 -1.62 -13.06
N SER A 89 -9.16 -2.05 -14.31
CA SER A 89 -8.89 -3.43 -14.67
C SER A 89 -7.68 -3.54 -15.57
N ALA A 90 -7.03 -4.69 -15.55
CA ALA A 90 -5.95 -5.03 -16.46
C ALA A 90 -6.47 -5.82 -17.66
N ASP A 91 -6.04 -5.43 -18.84
CA ASP A 91 -6.56 -5.90 -20.12
C ASP A 91 -5.65 -6.93 -20.81
N ALA A 92 -4.36 -6.89 -20.53
CA ALA A 92 -3.36 -7.64 -21.28
C ALA A 92 -2.13 -7.98 -20.43
N SER A 93 -1.26 -8.77 -20.98
CA SER A 93 0.12 -9.08 -20.67
C SER A 93 0.36 -10.10 -19.55
N ASN A 94 0.18 -9.81 -18.31
CA ASN A 94 0.44 -10.77 -17.25
C ASN A 94 -0.87 -11.35 -16.74
N ASN A 95 -1.08 -12.64 -16.96
CA ASN A 95 -2.33 -13.31 -16.56
C ASN A 95 -2.63 -13.19 -15.07
N GLN A 96 -1.60 -13.12 -14.21
CA GLN A 96 -1.77 -12.92 -12.78
C GLN A 96 -2.36 -11.55 -12.49
N VAL A 97 -1.76 -10.48 -13.04
CA VAL A 97 -2.26 -9.11 -12.86
C VAL A 97 -3.66 -8.95 -13.47
N ALA A 98 -3.91 -9.52 -14.65
CA ALA A 98 -5.22 -9.47 -15.29
C ALA A 98 -6.31 -10.22 -14.52
N SER A 99 -5.93 -11.14 -13.63
CA SER A 99 -6.88 -11.92 -12.80
C SER A 99 -7.17 -11.27 -11.44
N ILE A 100 -6.36 -10.29 -11.01
CA ILE A 100 -6.60 -9.54 -9.78
C ILE A 100 -7.83 -8.64 -9.97
N GLY A 101 -8.74 -8.65 -9.03
CA GLY A 101 -9.92 -7.78 -9.05
C GLY A 101 -11.03 -8.22 -10.00
N VAL A 102 -10.89 -9.37 -10.68
CA VAL A 102 -11.96 -9.93 -11.50
C VAL A 102 -13.02 -10.55 -10.62
N ALA A 103 -14.28 -10.09 -10.77
CA ALA A 103 -15.40 -10.60 -10.02
C ALA A 103 -15.71 -12.07 -10.39
N ASN A 104 -16.30 -12.83 -9.47
CA ASN A 104 -16.74 -14.20 -9.75
C ASN A 104 -17.93 -14.24 -10.69
N TYR A 105 -18.87 -13.28 -10.56
CA TYR A 105 -19.97 -13.13 -11.51
C TYR A 105 -20.63 -11.74 -11.41
N PHE A 106 -21.32 -11.38 -12.48
CA PHE A 106 -22.27 -10.26 -12.56
C PHE A 106 -23.69 -10.78 -12.71
N ILE A 107 -24.65 -10.06 -12.14
CA ILE A 107 -26.08 -10.21 -12.46
C ILE A 107 -26.50 -8.90 -13.14
N LEU A 108 -26.82 -8.99 -14.43
CA LEU A 108 -27.20 -7.85 -15.26
C LEU A 108 -28.62 -7.34 -14.92
N ASP A 109 -29.02 -6.21 -15.50
CA ASP A 109 -30.31 -5.57 -15.23
C ASP A 109 -31.51 -6.44 -15.61
N ASP A 110 -31.35 -7.33 -16.59
CA ASP A 110 -32.36 -8.32 -17.02
C ASP A 110 -32.34 -9.62 -16.19
N GLY A 111 -31.48 -9.71 -15.18
CA GLY A 111 -31.30 -10.90 -14.34
C GLY A 111 -30.32 -11.94 -14.90
N THR A 112 -29.74 -11.70 -16.07
CA THR A 112 -28.74 -12.60 -16.67
C THR A 112 -27.51 -12.67 -15.78
N LYS A 113 -27.12 -13.89 -15.37
CA LYS A 113 -25.89 -14.15 -14.63
C LYS A 113 -24.74 -14.43 -15.60
N VAL A 114 -23.71 -13.57 -15.57
CA VAL A 114 -22.47 -13.73 -16.30
C VAL A 114 -21.39 -14.20 -15.34
N THR A 115 -20.93 -15.44 -15.49
CA THR A 115 -20.00 -16.08 -14.53
C THR A 115 -18.58 -16.11 -15.07
N ASN A 116 -17.60 -15.77 -14.20
CA ASN A 116 -16.19 -16.04 -14.45
C ASN A 116 -15.89 -17.51 -14.10
N ASN A 117 -15.34 -18.25 -15.04
CA ASN A 117 -14.99 -19.67 -14.85
C ASN A 117 -13.72 -19.88 -13.98
N ALA A 118 -13.04 -18.81 -13.62
CA ALA A 118 -11.80 -18.85 -12.85
C ALA A 118 -11.96 -17.99 -11.58
N PRO A 119 -12.44 -18.56 -10.45
CA PRO A 119 -12.63 -17.83 -9.20
C PRO A 119 -11.36 -17.17 -8.70
N SER A 120 -11.43 -15.89 -8.33
CA SER A 120 -10.27 -15.06 -7.95
C SER A 120 -9.44 -15.67 -6.82
N ILE A 121 -10.08 -16.25 -5.79
CA ILE A 121 -9.38 -16.89 -4.66
C ILE A 121 -8.52 -18.06 -5.14
N SER A 122 -9.10 -18.96 -5.97
CA SER A 122 -8.38 -20.14 -6.49
C SER A 122 -7.20 -19.72 -7.36
N ILE A 123 -7.38 -18.68 -8.17
CA ILE A 123 -6.32 -18.14 -9.03
C ILE A 123 -5.19 -17.53 -8.21
N LEU A 124 -5.49 -16.66 -7.23
CA LEU A 124 -4.47 -16.05 -6.37
C LEU A 124 -3.68 -17.11 -5.60
N ARG A 125 -4.34 -18.15 -5.08
CA ARG A 125 -3.67 -19.26 -4.41
C ARG A 125 -2.85 -20.13 -5.35
N THR A 126 -3.27 -20.30 -6.60
CA THR A 126 -2.48 -20.98 -7.64
C THR A 126 -1.22 -20.20 -7.99
N TYR A 127 -1.29 -18.87 -8.01
CA TYR A 127 -0.14 -18.01 -8.29
C TYR A 127 0.79 -17.84 -7.07
N ASN A 128 0.30 -18.07 -5.87
CA ASN A 128 1.12 -18.06 -4.66
C ASN A 128 1.97 -19.34 -4.58
N THR A 129 2.98 -19.43 -5.44
CA THR A 129 3.86 -20.61 -5.58
C THR A 129 5.28 -20.18 -5.94
N ARG A 130 6.25 -20.98 -5.51
CA ARG A 130 7.68 -20.87 -5.84
C ARG A 130 8.07 -21.66 -7.10
N SER A 131 7.13 -22.15 -7.88
CA SER A 131 7.46 -22.89 -9.11
C SER A 131 8.25 -22.00 -10.08
N ALA A 132 9.09 -22.60 -10.91
CA ALA A 132 9.87 -21.88 -11.92
C ALA A 132 8.97 -21.09 -12.89
N THR A 133 7.75 -21.55 -13.13
CA THR A 133 6.73 -20.86 -13.93
C THR A 133 6.04 -19.72 -13.16
N GLY A 134 6.05 -19.78 -11.83
CA GLY A 134 5.48 -18.75 -10.95
C GLY A 134 6.52 -17.78 -10.37
N ALA A 135 7.81 -18.16 -10.41
CA ALA A 135 8.88 -17.32 -9.89
C ALA A 135 8.89 -15.95 -10.60
N GLY A 136 8.85 -14.88 -9.83
CA GLY A 136 8.74 -13.50 -10.33
C GLY A 136 7.32 -13.08 -10.73
N ASN A 137 6.34 -13.97 -10.68
CA ASN A 137 4.93 -13.68 -11.01
C ASN A 137 3.99 -13.83 -9.82
N ASN A 138 4.49 -14.14 -8.64
CA ASN A 138 3.67 -14.24 -7.44
C ASN A 138 3.25 -12.83 -6.97
N VAL A 139 2.00 -12.49 -7.22
CA VAL A 139 1.46 -11.15 -6.92
C VAL A 139 1.45 -10.83 -5.43
N THR A 140 1.40 -11.86 -4.56
CA THR A 140 1.39 -11.67 -3.12
C THR A 140 2.77 -11.33 -2.56
N TYR A 141 3.85 -11.56 -3.34
CA TYR A 141 5.22 -11.47 -2.86
C TYR A 141 5.75 -10.03 -2.76
N TYR A 142 5.40 -9.16 -3.72
CA TYR A 142 6.07 -7.86 -3.86
C TYR A 142 5.87 -6.93 -2.67
N GLN A 143 4.66 -6.78 -2.17
CA GLN A 143 4.40 -5.94 -0.99
C GLN A 143 5.10 -6.51 0.26
N TRP A 144 5.10 -7.82 0.41
CA TRP A 144 5.81 -8.52 1.49
C TRP A 144 7.30 -8.20 1.44
N LEU A 145 7.93 -8.48 0.30
CA LEU A 145 9.36 -8.24 0.09
C LEU A 145 9.75 -6.80 0.38
N ASN A 146 9.01 -5.86 -0.22
CA ASN A 146 9.34 -4.44 -0.14
C ASN A 146 9.19 -3.90 1.29
N MET A 147 8.13 -4.30 1.99
CA MET A 147 7.89 -3.83 3.36
C MET A 147 8.86 -4.43 4.37
N TYR A 148 9.21 -5.71 4.25
CA TYR A 148 10.25 -6.29 5.11
C TYR A 148 11.66 -5.78 4.78
N SER A 149 11.94 -5.47 3.52
CA SER A 149 13.18 -4.80 3.14
C SER A 149 13.29 -3.41 3.76
N LEU A 150 12.20 -2.63 3.73
CA LEU A 150 12.11 -1.33 4.38
C LEU A 150 12.30 -1.43 5.90
N ASN A 151 11.61 -2.38 6.55
CA ASN A 151 11.75 -2.63 7.97
C ASN A 151 13.20 -2.98 8.35
N ASN A 152 13.84 -3.86 7.57
CA ASN A 152 15.23 -4.26 7.82
C ASN A 152 16.22 -3.11 7.59
N ALA A 153 16.01 -2.27 6.59
CA ALA A 153 16.80 -1.06 6.38
C ALA A 153 16.74 -0.13 7.61
N CYS A 154 15.54 0.07 8.16
CA CYS A 154 15.37 0.85 9.39
C CYS A 154 16.04 0.19 10.60
N ASN A 155 15.94 -1.15 10.75
CA ASN A 155 16.66 -1.87 11.80
C ASN A 155 18.16 -1.67 11.71
N THR A 156 18.72 -1.68 10.50
CA THR A 156 20.15 -1.44 10.26
C THR A 156 20.57 -0.04 10.71
N VAL A 157 19.81 0.99 10.35
CA VAL A 157 20.08 2.36 10.78
C VAL A 157 20.00 2.49 12.30
N LEU A 158 18.94 1.94 12.91
CA LEU A 158 18.74 2.00 14.36
C LEU A 158 19.86 1.31 15.14
N SER A 159 20.48 0.25 14.61
CA SER A 159 21.59 -0.45 15.26
C SER A 159 22.92 0.35 15.23
N LEU A 160 23.05 1.34 14.36
CA LEU A 160 24.29 2.07 14.11
C LEU A 160 24.25 3.53 14.60
N VAL A 161 23.08 4.17 14.57
CA VAL A 161 22.94 5.65 14.67
C VAL A 161 23.49 6.23 15.97
N ASP A 162 23.43 5.50 17.08
CA ASP A 162 23.93 5.97 18.39
C ASP A 162 25.44 6.08 18.48
N ALA A 163 26.17 5.36 17.62
CA ALA A 163 27.64 5.39 17.58
C ALA A 163 28.20 6.44 16.60
N ILE A 164 27.33 7.12 15.84
CA ILE A 164 27.76 8.06 14.80
C ILE A 164 28.06 9.44 15.40
N PRO A 165 29.22 10.04 15.08
CA PRO A 165 29.51 11.39 15.50
C PRO A 165 28.73 12.41 14.64
N PHE A 166 27.70 13.01 15.22
CA PHE A 166 26.95 14.09 14.61
C PHE A 166 27.54 15.45 15.01
N SER A 167 27.51 16.40 14.07
CA SER A 167 27.85 17.82 14.31
C SER A 167 26.64 18.55 14.91
N GLY A 168 26.86 19.69 15.57
CA GLY A 168 25.80 20.49 16.17
C GLY A 168 25.16 19.80 17.40
N ASP A 169 23.85 19.88 17.55
CA ASP A 169 23.13 19.11 18.58
C ASP A 169 22.95 17.65 18.15
N ALA A 170 23.94 16.83 18.47
CA ALA A 170 23.96 15.42 18.13
C ALA A 170 22.71 14.66 18.66
N ALA A 171 22.21 15.02 19.84
CA ALA A 171 21.04 14.37 20.44
C ALA A 171 19.78 14.60 19.59
N SER A 172 19.54 15.84 19.15
CA SER A 172 18.41 16.18 18.28
C SER A 172 18.54 15.53 16.90
N LYS A 173 19.72 15.45 16.33
CA LYS A 173 19.96 14.79 15.04
C LYS A 173 19.75 13.29 15.11
N ILE A 174 20.30 12.62 16.12
CA ILE A 174 20.09 11.18 16.37
C ILE A 174 18.60 10.90 16.57
N ALA A 175 17.90 11.69 17.38
CA ALA A 175 16.47 11.54 17.60
C ALA A 175 15.66 11.71 16.30
N THR A 176 16.06 12.64 15.42
CA THR A 176 15.40 12.83 14.11
C THR A 176 15.55 11.59 13.23
N VAL A 177 16.75 11.02 13.14
CA VAL A 177 16.99 9.78 12.37
C VAL A 177 16.21 8.59 12.97
N LYS A 178 16.17 8.49 14.31
CA LYS A 178 15.37 7.46 14.99
C LYS A 178 13.87 7.61 14.74
N ALA A 179 13.32 8.83 14.85
CA ALA A 179 11.92 9.12 14.54
C ALA A 179 11.58 8.73 13.09
N TRP A 180 12.48 9.02 12.14
CA TRP A 180 12.39 8.59 10.77
C TRP A 180 12.26 7.06 10.65
N CYS A 181 13.18 6.32 11.24
CA CYS A 181 13.17 4.86 11.19
C CYS A 181 11.93 4.26 11.88
N TYR A 182 11.52 4.78 13.02
CA TYR A 182 10.32 4.32 13.71
C TYR A 182 9.05 4.54 12.88
N TRP A 183 8.92 5.71 12.27
CA TRP A 183 7.78 6.01 11.43
C TRP A 183 7.69 5.06 10.22
N TRP A 184 8.82 4.80 9.54
CA TRP A 184 8.86 3.89 8.39
C TRP A 184 8.67 2.42 8.79
N LYS A 185 9.09 2.01 10.00
CA LYS A 185 8.75 0.70 10.56
C LYS A 185 7.25 0.60 10.83
N GLY A 186 6.64 1.63 11.38
CA GLY A 186 5.19 1.72 11.53
C GLY A 186 4.49 1.53 10.19
N TYR A 187 4.90 2.27 9.17
CA TYR A 187 4.37 2.16 7.81
C TYR A 187 4.51 0.76 7.21
N ALA A 188 5.67 0.13 7.39
CA ALA A 188 5.91 -1.22 6.89
C ALA A 188 4.99 -2.25 7.57
N TYR A 189 4.88 -2.21 8.89
CA TYR A 189 3.99 -3.11 9.63
C TYR A 189 2.51 -2.83 9.34
N ALA A 190 2.08 -1.58 9.21
CA ALA A 190 0.73 -1.23 8.79
C ALA A 190 0.38 -1.85 7.43
N SER A 191 1.31 -1.75 6.47
CA SER A 191 1.13 -2.29 5.12
C SER A 191 1.06 -3.83 5.13
N ILE A 192 1.89 -4.50 5.93
CA ILE A 192 1.84 -5.96 6.10
C ILE A 192 0.54 -6.38 6.79
N GLY A 193 0.24 -5.82 7.97
CA GLY A 193 -0.94 -6.18 8.75
C GLY A 193 -2.26 -5.86 8.07
N SER A 194 -2.30 -4.87 7.18
CA SER A 194 -3.52 -4.55 6.43
C SER A 194 -3.74 -5.45 5.22
N MET A 195 -2.71 -6.12 4.71
CA MET A 195 -2.81 -6.92 3.48
C MET A 195 -2.78 -8.43 3.75
N TYR A 196 -1.94 -8.90 4.67
CA TYR A 196 -1.73 -10.35 4.88
C TYR A 196 -2.43 -10.87 6.13
N TYR A 197 -2.88 -12.12 6.07
CA TYR A 197 -3.56 -12.79 7.19
C TYR A 197 -2.68 -12.93 8.43
N SER A 198 -1.39 -13.14 8.21
CA SER A 198 -0.37 -13.17 9.28
C SER A 198 0.94 -12.56 8.81
N GLY A 199 1.81 -12.22 9.75
CA GLY A 199 3.11 -11.62 9.48
C GLY A 199 4.12 -11.94 10.55
N LEU A 200 5.33 -11.45 10.37
CA LEU A 200 6.46 -11.63 11.28
C LEU A 200 6.83 -10.29 11.94
N ILE A 201 7.11 -10.31 13.24
CA ILE A 201 7.69 -9.17 13.94
C ILE A 201 9.20 -9.36 13.95
N ILE A 202 9.95 -8.50 13.24
CA ILE A 202 11.39 -8.54 13.07
C ILE A 202 11.94 -7.15 13.43
N ASP A 203 12.44 -7.01 14.65
CA ASP A 203 12.85 -5.71 15.19
C ASP A 203 14.37 -5.54 15.28
N GLU A 204 15.14 -6.59 14.97
CA GLU A 204 16.59 -6.60 15.05
C GLU A 204 17.21 -7.15 13.76
N ILE A 205 18.42 -6.70 13.44
CA ILE A 205 19.20 -7.20 12.31
C ILE A 205 19.73 -8.61 12.59
N GLY A 206 19.82 -9.44 11.54
CA GLY A 206 20.43 -10.78 11.62
C GLY A 206 19.61 -11.80 12.42
N THR A 207 18.41 -11.46 12.85
CA THR A 207 17.50 -12.39 13.51
C THR A 207 16.62 -13.12 12.52
N THR A 208 16.39 -14.41 12.76
CA THR A 208 15.38 -15.19 12.06
C THR A 208 14.19 -15.41 12.98
N ASN A 209 12.99 -15.28 12.44
CA ASN A 209 11.76 -15.49 13.18
C ASN A 209 10.79 -16.32 12.33
N SER A 210 10.30 -17.43 12.87
CA SER A 210 9.26 -18.28 12.26
C SER A 210 7.94 -18.26 13.04
N ASN A 211 7.86 -17.44 14.11
CA ASN A 211 6.64 -17.27 14.89
C ASN A 211 5.75 -16.21 14.21
N TYR A 212 4.95 -16.63 13.23
CA TYR A 212 3.96 -15.77 12.62
C TYR A 212 2.88 -15.40 13.63
N VAL A 213 2.46 -14.16 13.57
CA VAL A 213 1.33 -13.63 14.35
C VAL A 213 0.23 -13.13 13.41
N LEU A 214 -1.01 -13.10 13.89
CA LEU A 214 -2.13 -12.61 13.10
C LEU A 214 -1.99 -11.12 12.78
N HIS A 215 -2.65 -10.69 11.72
CA HIS A 215 -2.63 -9.31 11.23
C HIS A 215 -2.90 -8.26 12.32
N ASP A 216 -3.80 -8.52 13.28
CA ASP A 216 -4.08 -7.58 14.38
C ASP A 216 -2.84 -7.30 15.24
N ALA A 217 -2.01 -8.32 15.50
CA ALA A 217 -0.76 -8.15 16.26
C ALA A 217 0.29 -7.36 15.44
N ILE A 218 0.29 -7.51 14.12
CA ILE A 218 1.15 -6.71 13.24
C ILE A 218 0.70 -5.25 13.22
N ILE A 219 -0.61 -4.97 13.19
CA ILE A 219 -1.14 -3.60 13.29
C ILE A 219 -0.82 -3.00 14.67
N ALA A 220 -0.96 -3.75 15.76
CA ALA A 220 -0.55 -3.28 17.09
C ALA A 220 0.94 -2.92 17.14
N LYS A 221 1.79 -3.65 16.43
CA LYS A 221 3.23 -3.33 16.29
C LYS A 221 3.46 -2.08 15.45
N SER A 222 2.67 -1.85 14.41
CA SER A 222 2.67 -0.59 13.66
C SER A 222 2.36 0.59 14.58
N ASP A 223 1.26 0.51 15.33
CA ASP A 223 0.85 1.55 16.29
C ASP A 223 1.93 1.85 17.33
N GLU A 224 2.62 0.82 17.84
CA GLU A 224 3.76 0.96 18.75
C GLU A 224 4.85 1.83 18.13
N TYR A 225 5.24 1.56 16.88
CA TYR A 225 6.29 2.31 16.20
C TYR A 225 5.87 3.73 15.83
N TYR A 226 4.62 3.97 15.42
CA TYR A 226 4.11 5.32 15.21
C TYR A 226 4.13 6.14 16.52
N ASN A 227 3.70 5.55 17.63
CA ASN A 227 3.75 6.21 18.92
C ASN A 227 5.19 6.47 19.39
N LEU A 228 6.11 5.52 19.14
CA LEU A 228 7.53 5.71 19.45
C LEU A 228 8.14 6.84 18.62
N ALA A 229 7.77 6.98 17.35
CA ALA A 229 8.16 8.12 16.54
C ALA A 229 7.66 9.44 17.15
N ALA A 230 6.39 9.52 17.55
CA ALA A 230 5.81 10.71 18.15
C ALA A 230 6.54 11.11 19.46
N VAL A 231 6.78 10.17 20.37
CA VAL A 231 7.52 10.41 21.62
C VAL A 231 8.96 10.86 21.33
N THR A 232 9.59 10.26 20.30
CA THR A 232 10.96 10.65 19.91
C THR A 232 11.01 12.08 19.39
N LEU A 233 10.01 12.52 18.61
CA LEU A 233 9.88 13.90 18.15
C LEU A 233 9.72 14.91 19.30
N ASP A 234 9.03 14.53 20.38
CA ASP A 234 8.87 15.39 21.57
C ASP A 234 10.21 15.64 22.29
N GLY A 235 11.16 14.72 22.19
CA GLY A 235 12.50 14.84 22.78
C GLY A 235 13.48 15.72 22.00
N ILE A 236 13.13 16.20 20.81
CA ILE A 236 14.02 17.02 19.96
C ILE A 236 14.00 18.46 20.42
N SER A 237 15.16 18.95 20.90
CA SER A 237 15.35 20.31 21.46
C SER A 237 15.81 21.33 20.43
N SER A 238 16.62 20.94 19.44
CA SER A 238 17.13 21.81 18.38
C SER A 238 16.31 21.72 17.11
N GLU A 239 15.48 22.70 16.84
CA GLU A 239 14.69 22.79 15.59
C GLU A 239 15.58 22.91 14.36
N ALA A 240 16.70 23.64 14.46
CA ALA A 240 17.63 23.83 13.35
C ALA A 240 18.29 22.50 12.94
N ASP A 241 18.74 21.70 13.91
CA ASP A 241 19.34 20.38 13.65
C ASP A 241 18.32 19.35 13.17
N TYR A 242 17.08 19.42 13.67
CA TYR A 242 15.95 18.64 13.17
C TYR A 242 15.70 18.91 11.68
N MET A 243 15.54 20.18 11.31
CA MET A 243 15.27 20.57 9.92
C MET A 243 16.43 20.24 8.99
N ASP A 244 17.70 20.42 9.46
CA ASP A 244 18.90 20.06 8.69
C ASP A 244 18.92 18.56 8.34
N ILE A 245 18.72 17.71 9.34
CA ILE A 245 18.76 16.24 9.14
C ILE A 245 17.54 15.74 8.36
N LEU A 246 16.35 16.20 8.70
CA LEU A 246 15.14 15.75 8.00
C LEU A 246 15.14 16.19 6.54
N GLY A 247 15.66 17.40 6.25
CA GLY A 247 15.85 17.88 4.88
C GLY A 247 16.81 17.04 4.06
N LYS A 248 17.78 16.38 4.71
CA LYS A 248 18.68 15.43 4.04
C LYS A 248 18.07 14.04 3.91
N LEU A 249 17.16 13.63 4.81
CA LEU A 249 16.46 12.36 4.76
C LEU A 249 15.37 12.34 3.68
N ILE A 250 14.73 13.48 3.41
CA ILE A 250 13.73 13.63 2.35
C ILE A 250 14.43 14.13 1.08
N PRO A 251 14.43 13.37 -0.04
CA PRO A 251 15.08 13.81 -1.27
C PRO A 251 14.54 15.15 -1.77
N GLU A 252 15.44 16.03 -2.22
CA GLU A 252 15.09 17.38 -2.67
C GLU A 252 14.01 17.40 -3.76
N PHE A 253 14.03 16.43 -4.69
CA PHE A 253 13.05 16.33 -5.76
C PHE A 253 11.62 15.99 -5.27
N THR A 254 11.48 15.55 -4.02
CA THR A 254 10.16 15.32 -3.39
C THR A 254 9.70 16.49 -2.52
N GLN A 255 10.54 17.51 -2.31
CA GLN A 255 10.25 18.66 -1.45
C GLN A 255 9.49 19.77 -2.19
N VAL A 256 8.47 19.40 -2.95
CA VAL A 256 7.63 20.33 -3.74
C VAL A 256 6.15 19.90 -3.66
N GLY A 257 5.25 20.80 -4.00
CA GLY A 257 3.79 20.51 -3.91
C GLY A 257 3.35 20.31 -2.47
N ASN A 258 2.74 19.16 -2.18
CA ASN A 258 2.36 18.74 -0.82
C ASN A 258 3.54 18.14 -0.05
N GLY A 259 4.64 17.80 -0.73
CA GLY A 259 5.88 17.30 -0.13
C GLY A 259 6.73 18.43 0.42
N GLY A 260 7.69 18.08 1.25
CA GLY A 260 8.61 19.03 1.88
C GLY A 260 9.15 18.49 3.19
N ILE A 261 9.69 19.38 4.01
CA ILE A 261 10.17 19.05 5.35
C ILE A 261 9.07 19.42 6.35
N PRO A 262 8.33 18.45 6.91
CA PRO A 262 7.28 18.74 7.89
C PRO A 262 7.88 19.28 9.19
N THR A 263 7.20 20.21 9.84
CA THR A 263 7.51 20.53 11.25
C THR A 263 7.20 19.32 12.14
N LYS A 264 7.73 19.31 13.36
CA LYS A 264 7.44 18.24 14.34
C LYS A 264 5.93 18.08 14.57
N GLU A 265 5.21 19.20 14.62
CA GLU A 265 3.76 19.22 14.80
C GLU A 265 3.03 18.65 13.58
N MET A 266 3.44 18.97 12.35
CA MET A 266 2.89 18.39 11.13
C MET A 266 3.13 16.89 11.09
N TRP A 267 4.33 16.44 11.48
CA TRP A 267 4.65 15.01 11.52
C TRP A 267 3.84 14.27 12.58
N LYS A 268 3.64 14.84 13.77
CA LYS A 268 2.75 14.26 14.79
C LYS A 268 1.30 14.19 14.31
N ARG A 269 0.81 15.20 13.58
CA ARG A 269 -0.50 15.13 12.92
C ARG A 269 -0.59 14.01 11.89
N ASN A 270 0.47 13.82 11.11
CA ASN A 270 0.58 12.69 10.18
C ASN A 270 0.48 11.35 10.93
N ILE A 271 1.24 11.18 12.03
CA ILE A 271 1.17 9.98 12.88
C ILE A 271 -0.26 9.72 13.36
N ASN A 272 -0.96 10.73 13.83
CA ASN A 272 -2.34 10.58 14.28
C ASN A 272 -3.28 10.14 13.15
N THR A 273 -3.09 10.65 11.95
CA THR A 273 -3.84 10.20 10.75
C THR A 273 -3.54 8.74 10.43
N MET A 274 -2.28 8.29 10.52
CA MET A 274 -1.90 6.91 10.29
C MET A 274 -2.49 5.96 11.34
N LEU A 275 -2.45 6.32 12.61
CA LEU A 275 -3.10 5.55 13.69
C LEU A 275 -4.63 5.45 13.49
N ALA A 276 -5.28 6.54 13.05
CA ALA A 276 -6.71 6.52 12.72
C ALA A 276 -7.00 5.61 11.51
N ARG A 277 -6.13 5.64 10.50
CA ARG A 277 -6.20 4.75 9.32
C ARG A 277 -6.12 3.29 9.73
N ASP A 278 -5.17 2.92 10.59
CA ASP A 278 -4.94 1.54 11.01
C ASP A 278 -6.19 0.94 11.69
N ILE A 279 -6.90 1.73 12.48
CA ILE A 279 -8.20 1.32 13.02
C ILE A 279 -9.23 1.17 11.89
N LEU A 280 -9.37 2.20 11.04
CA LEU A 280 -10.44 2.25 10.05
C LEU A 280 -10.35 1.12 9.02
N VAL A 281 -9.15 0.88 8.46
CA VAL A 281 -8.99 -0.07 7.33
C VAL A 281 -8.97 -1.53 7.78
N ASN A 282 -8.78 -1.80 9.07
CA ASN A 282 -8.70 -3.15 9.64
C ASN A 282 -9.93 -3.54 10.48
N LYS A 283 -11.02 -2.77 10.37
CA LYS A 283 -12.31 -3.06 11.03
C LYS A 283 -13.43 -3.03 9.99
N LEU A 284 -14.42 -3.91 10.13
CA LEU A 284 -15.61 -3.89 9.28
C LEU A 284 -16.53 -2.73 9.67
N ALA A 285 -16.91 -1.93 8.68
CA ALA A 285 -17.92 -0.89 8.77
C ALA A 285 -18.90 -1.05 7.60
N PRO A 286 -19.71 -2.13 7.56
CA PRO A 286 -20.46 -2.51 6.38
C PRO A 286 -21.41 -1.41 5.90
N PHE A 287 -21.53 -1.32 4.59
CA PHE A 287 -22.52 -0.51 3.89
C PHE A 287 -22.88 -1.22 2.58
N VAL A 288 -23.60 -2.33 2.70
CA VAL A 288 -23.96 -3.20 1.57
C VAL A 288 -25.37 -2.91 1.12
N ASN A 289 -25.56 -2.66 -0.18
CA ASN A 289 -26.85 -2.31 -0.78
C ASN A 289 -27.55 -1.13 -0.05
N GLY A 290 -26.78 -0.12 0.34
CA GLY A 290 -27.31 1.03 1.08
C GLY A 290 -27.68 0.75 2.54
N ASN A 291 -27.39 -0.44 3.05
CA ASN A 291 -27.70 -0.83 4.42
C ASN A 291 -26.48 -0.64 5.34
N PRO A 292 -26.53 0.32 6.30
CA PRO A 292 -25.45 0.53 7.26
C PRO A 292 -25.38 -0.52 8.37
N ASN A 293 -26.39 -1.40 8.46
CA ASN A 293 -26.49 -2.50 9.42
C ASN A 293 -26.29 -3.87 8.76
N ALA A 294 -25.70 -3.92 7.56
CA ALA A 294 -25.37 -5.19 6.90
C ALA A 294 -24.42 -6.02 7.76
N VAL A 295 -24.57 -7.34 7.74
CA VAL A 295 -23.76 -8.28 8.51
C VAL A 295 -22.94 -9.13 7.56
N ILE A 296 -21.64 -9.12 7.75
CA ILE A 296 -20.69 -10.00 7.02
C ILE A 296 -20.43 -11.22 7.91
N THR A 297 -20.84 -12.40 7.45
CA THR A 297 -20.79 -13.63 8.27
C THR A 297 -19.47 -14.40 8.16
N LYS A 298 -18.66 -14.10 7.15
CA LYS A 298 -17.35 -14.75 6.92
C LYS A 298 -16.30 -13.69 6.71
N SER A 299 -15.49 -13.45 7.72
CA SER A 299 -14.46 -12.43 7.72
C SER A 299 -13.31 -12.79 8.66
N SER A 300 -12.10 -12.35 8.33
CA SER A 300 -10.91 -12.47 9.18
C SER A 300 -10.78 -11.30 10.16
N THR A 301 -11.70 -10.34 10.14
CA THR A 301 -11.68 -9.17 11.02
C THR A 301 -13.05 -8.90 11.65
N THR A 302 -13.05 -8.10 12.71
CA THR A 302 -14.24 -7.76 13.49
C THR A 302 -14.89 -6.46 13.01
N ALA A 303 -16.18 -6.28 13.36
CA ALA A 303 -16.88 -5.03 13.12
C ALA A 303 -16.31 -3.90 13.99
N ILE A 304 -16.29 -2.70 13.44
CA ILE A 304 -15.92 -1.48 14.15
C ILE A 304 -16.97 -1.16 15.21
N THR A 305 -16.53 -0.70 16.38
CA THR A 305 -17.38 -0.36 17.51
C THR A 305 -17.58 1.15 17.65
N PRO A 306 -18.57 1.62 18.43
CA PRO A 306 -18.67 3.04 18.77
C PRO A 306 -17.42 3.59 19.47
N ALA A 307 -16.71 2.78 20.25
CA ALA A 307 -15.45 3.16 20.88
C ALA A 307 -14.34 3.37 19.82
N ASP A 308 -14.26 2.50 18.82
CA ASP A 308 -13.34 2.66 17.69
C ASP A 308 -13.64 3.96 16.92
N TRP A 309 -14.92 4.26 16.64
CA TRP A 309 -15.32 5.52 15.98
C TRP A 309 -14.92 6.76 16.77
N ASN A 310 -15.10 6.74 18.10
CA ASN A 310 -14.65 7.84 18.96
C ASN A 310 -13.12 7.98 18.95
N ASN A 311 -12.39 6.88 18.89
CA ASN A 311 -10.93 6.91 18.80
C ASN A 311 -10.46 7.44 17.44
N ILE A 312 -11.07 7.02 16.34
CA ILE A 312 -10.81 7.58 15.00
C ILE A 312 -11.10 9.09 15.01
N LEU A 313 -12.24 9.51 15.55
CA LEU A 313 -12.60 10.94 15.65
C LEU A 313 -11.56 11.74 16.44
N LYS A 314 -11.12 11.22 17.60
CA LYS A 314 -10.08 11.83 18.42
C LYS A 314 -8.75 11.98 17.66
N LEU A 315 -8.28 10.89 17.07
CA LEU A 315 -7.00 10.85 16.34
C LEU A 315 -7.05 11.76 15.10
N ALA A 316 -8.10 11.66 14.29
CA ALA A 316 -8.25 12.46 13.08
C ALA A 316 -8.48 13.96 13.39
N THR A 317 -9.08 14.32 14.53
CA THR A 317 -9.17 15.72 14.98
C THR A 317 -7.78 16.31 15.24
N ALA A 318 -6.85 15.49 15.73
CA ALA A 318 -5.44 15.84 15.89
C ALA A 318 -4.58 15.41 14.67
N GLY A 319 -5.21 15.04 13.57
CA GLY A 319 -4.56 14.56 12.36
C GLY A 319 -4.21 15.66 11.36
N ILE A 320 -3.83 15.24 10.15
CA ILE A 320 -3.38 16.13 9.06
C ILE A 320 -4.43 17.19 8.75
N GLN A 321 -3.96 18.44 8.67
CA GLN A 321 -4.76 19.61 8.35
C GLN A 321 -4.49 20.13 6.94
N LYS A 322 -5.37 20.97 6.43
CA LYS A 322 -5.17 21.64 5.15
C LYS A 322 -3.89 22.48 5.19
N GLY A 323 -3.01 22.23 4.22
CA GLY A 323 -1.73 22.94 4.09
C GLY A 323 -0.58 22.27 4.86
N ASP A 324 -0.80 21.16 5.56
CA ASP A 324 0.30 20.39 6.12
C ASP A 324 1.15 19.76 5.02
N ILE A 325 2.45 19.78 5.24
CA ILE A 325 3.42 19.03 4.47
C ILE A 325 3.30 17.56 4.86
N VAL A 326 3.29 16.68 3.85
CA VAL A 326 3.18 15.23 4.02
C VAL A 326 4.32 14.51 3.29
N PHE A 327 4.52 13.23 3.58
CA PHE A 327 5.50 12.44 2.84
C PHE A 327 4.97 12.08 1.47
N THR A 328 5.68 12.54 0.45
CA THR A 328 5.37 12.29 -0.95
C THR A 328 6.51 11.62 -1.67
N GLY A 329 6.19 10.93 -2.76
CA GLY A 329 7.15 10.52 -3.77
C GLY A 329 6.89 11.27 -5.07
N ARG A 330 7.88 11.30 -5.94
CA ARG A 330 7.73 11.90 -7.27
C ARG A 330 8.45 11.08 -8.31
N SER A 331 7.90 11.02 -9.51
CA SER A 331 8.64 10.52 -10.65
C SER A 331 9.70 11.52 -11.08
N THR A 332 10.79 11.02 -11.62
CA THR A 332 11.88 11.79 -12.20
C THR A 332 12.10 11.36 -13.64
N SER A 333 12.93 12.07 -14.40
CA SER A 333 13.31 11.68 -15.76
C SER A 333 14.02 10.31 -15.83
N SER A 334 14.62 9.87 -14.73
CA SER A 334 15.29 8.56 -14.60
C SER A 334 14.43 7.49 -13.94
N ASN A 335 13.26 7.85 -13.43
CA ASN A 335 12.37 6.99 -12.68
C ASN A 335 10.96 7.05 -13.28
N SER A 336 10.50 5.93 -13.78
CA SER A 336 9.23 5.84 -14.45
C SER A 336 8.27 4.91 -13.74
N ASN A 337 7.10 5.42 -13.42
CA ASN A 337 6.02 4.61 -12.89
C ASN A 337 5.19 4.03 -14.04
N SER A 338 5.31 2.75 -14.31
CA SER A 338 4.62 2.11 -15.44
C SER A 338 3.12 1.89 -15.19
N PHE A 339 2.63 2.03 -13.96
CA PHE A 339 1.20 1.98 -13.69
C PHE A 339 0.50 3.27 -14.17
N PHE A 340 1.10 4.43 -13.93
CA PHE A 340 0.47 5.70 -14.27
C PHE A 340 0.81 6.20 -15.68
N THR A 341 1.99 5.91 -16.20
CA THR A 341 2.45 6.49 -17.47
C THR A 341 2.97 5.47 -18.47
N ALA A 342 2.70 5.68 -19.77
CA ALA A 342 3.25 4.89 -20.86
C ALA A 342 4.67 5.27 -21.24
N THR A 343 5.18 6.43 -20.83
CA THR A 343 6.49 6.95 -21.24
C THR A 343 7.67 6.12 -20.72
N GLY A 344 7.44 5.04 -19.99
CA GLY A 344 8.44 4.10 -19.49
C GLY A 344 8.73 2.92 -20.38
N GLY A 345 8.20 2.90 -21.57
CA GLY A 345 8.42 1.82 -22.51
C GLY A 345 7.63 0.56 -22.22
N THR A 346 6.66 0.60 -21.32
CA THR A 346 5.76 -0.53 -21.06
C THR A 346 4.35 -0.22 -21.54
N ALA A 347 3.66 -1.21 -22.04
CA ALA A 347 2.24 -1.12 -22.37
C ALA A 347 1.33 -1.01 -21.12
N ALA A 348 1.90 -1.11 -19.94
CA ALA A 348 1.19 -1.10 -18.67
C ALA A 348 1.11 0.31 -18.12
N SER A 349 0.20 1.13 -18.61
CA SER A 349 -0.07 2.42 -18.00
C SER A 349 -1.55 2.72 -17.96
N LEU A 350 -1.93 3.54 -17.00
CA LEU A 350 -3.30 4.02 -16.82
C LEU A 350 -3.53 5.33 -17.56
N ALA A 351 -2.56 6.22 -17.55
CA ALA A 351 -2.65 7.55 -18.15
C ALA A 351 -1.80 7.65 -19.40
N THR A 352 -2.47 7.83 -20.53
CA THR A 352 -1.85 8.17 -21.81
C THR A 352 -2.72 9.20 -22.51
N GLY A 353 -2.12 10.01 -23.36
CA GLY A 353 -2.88 10.93 -24.23
C GLY A 353 -3.85 10.20 -25.18
N VAL A 354 -3.67 8.89 -25.38
CA VAL A 354 -4.53 8.06 -26.24
C VAL A 354 -4.72 6.69 -25.60
N ASN A 355 -5.93 6.39 -25.21
CA ASN A 355 -6.31 5.23 -24.39
C ASN A 355 -6.28 3.86 -25.07
N THR A 356 -5.90 3.74 -26.31
CA THR A 356 -6.11 2.51 -27.08
C THR A 356 -5.09 1.40 -26.83
N SER A 357 -3.93 1.73 -26.24
CA SER A 357 -2.81 0.80 -26.07
C SER A 357 -2.39 0.53 -24.64
N THR A 358 -3.12 1.03 -23.64
CA THR A 358 -2.77 0.85 -22.23
C THR A 358 -3.27 -0.47 -21.69
N THR A 359 -2.48 -1.12 -20.83
CA THR A 359 -2.88 -2.35 -20.15
C THR A 359 -3.97 -2.10 -19.11
N PHE A 360 -3.87 -0.99 -18.36
CA PHE A 360 -4.84 -0.64 -17.34
C PHE A 360 -5.93 0.27 -17.88
N LYS A 361 -7.18 -0.01 -17.54
CA LYS A 361 -8.37 0.71 -17.98
C LYS A 361 -9.20 1.15 -16.78
N VAL A 362 -9.62 2.42 -16.80
CA VAL A 362 -10.55 2.97 -15.81
C VAL A 362 -11.91 2.29 -15.95
N GLN A 363 -12.53 1.92 -14.84
CA GLN A 363 -13.81 1.22 -14.83
C GLN A 363 -15.01 2.16 -14.73
N GLU A 364 -16.13 1.80 -15.38
CA GLU A 364 -17.43 2.50 -15.25
C GLU A 364 -17.87 2.56 -13.78
N ARG A 365 -17.59 1.51 -12.98
CA ARG A 365 -17.91 1.43 -11.55
C ARG A 365 -17.14 2.42 -10.69
N PHE A 366 -16.02 2.94 -11.16
CA PHE A 366 -15.36 4.09 -10.56
C PHE A 366 -16.01 5.39 -11.02
N ILE A 367 -16.19 5.57 -12.32
CA ILE A 367 -16.71 6.80 -12.92
C ILE A 367 -18.12 7.15 -12.40
N GLN A 368 -18.96 6.15 -12.13
CA GLN A 368 -20.30 6.37 -11.61
C GLN A 368 -20.37 7.08 -10.24
N ASN A 369 -19.23 7.18 -9.52
CA ASN A 369 -19.19 7.85 -8.22
C ASN A 369 -19.09 9.39 -8.32
N PHE A 370 -18.76 9.92 -9.49
CA PHE A 370 -18.78 11.37 -9.71
C PHE A 370 -20.21 11.88 -9.72
N ASN A 371 -20.46 12.96 -9.00
CA ASN A 371 -21.74 13.64 -9.04
C ASN A 371 -21.90 14.40 -10.38
N ALA A 372 -23.15 14.63 -10.77
CA ALA A 372 -23.42 15.42 -11.97
C ALA A 372 -22.79 16.82 -11.85
N GLY A 373 -22.00 17.21 -12.85
CA GLY A 373 -21.29 18.49 -12.89
C GLY A 373 -19.98 18.52 -12.08
N ASP A 374 -19.51 17.39 -11.55
CA ASP A 374 -18.22 17.31 -10.88
C ASP A 374 -17.08 17.56 -11.87
N LYS A 375 -16.38 18.68 -11.69
CA LYS A 375 -15.30 19.11 -12.59
C LYS A 375 -14.12 18.14 -12.58
N ARG A 376 -13.91 17.40 -11.49
CA ARG A 376 -12.84 16.41 -11.40
C ARG A 376 -13.00 15.30 -12.44
N LEU A 377 -14.25 14.99 -12.87
CA LEU A 377 -14.48 14.02 -13.94
C LEU A 377 -13.85 14.51 -15.26
N THR A 378 -14.20 15.71 -15.70
CA THR A 378 -13.72 16.26 -16.98
C THR A 378 -12.26 16.69 -16.94
N ASN A 379 -11.74 17.03 -15.75
CA ASN A 379 -10.33 17.39 -15.58
C ASN A 379 -9.40 16.16 -15.64
N ASN A 380 -9.91 14.98 -15.31
CA ASN A 380 -9.09 13.77 -15.23
C ASN A 380 -9.35 12.74 -16.33
N PHE A 381 -10.50 12.80 -17.01
CA PHE A 381 -10.92 11.74 -17.93
C PHE A 381 -11.45 12.28 -19.25
N ASN A 382 -10.92 11.71 -20.35
CA ASN A 382 -11.51 11.84 -21.67
C ASN A 382 -12.63 10.82 -21.87
N THR A 383 -13.63 11.20 -22.66
CA THR A 383 -14.65 10.27 -23.14
C THR A 383 -14.11 9.52 -24.35
N GLY A 384 -14.15 8.19 -24.29
CA GLY A 384 -13.71 7.35 -25.40
C GLY A 384 -14.02 5.90 -25.09
N THR A 385 -14.79 5.24 -25.95
CA THR A 385 -15.25 3.87 -25.72
C THR A 385 -14.21 2.84 -26.12
N THR A 386 -13.85 1.95 -25.18
CA THR A 386 -13.05 0.76 -25.45
C THR A 386 -13.87 -0.47 -25.10
N TYR A 387 -14.23 -1.26 -26.11
CA TYR A 387 -14.89 -2.54 -25.94
C TYR A 387 -13.87 -3.66 -25.87
N ARG A 388 -14.03 -4.55 -24.90
CA ARG A 388 -13.17 -5.72 -24.73
C ARG A 388 -14.00 -6.99 -24.57
N ASN A 389 -13.51 -8.07 -25.12
CA ASN A 389 -14.09 -9.39 -24.89
C ASN A 389 -13.64 -9.94 -23.52
N ASN A 390 -13.51 -9.08 -22.55
CA ASN A 390 -13.19 -9.40 -21.18
C ASN A 390 -14.43 -9.06 -20.34
N PHE A 391 -14.94 -10.04 -19.67
CA PHE A 391 -16.10 -9.91 -18.81
C PHE A 391 -15.92 -8.88 -17.68
N SER A 392 -14.69 -8.61 -17.26
CA SER A 392 -14.45 -7.68 -16.15
C SER A 392 -14.54 -6.21 -16.55
N TYR A 393 -14.43 -5.86 -17.83
CA TYR A 393 -14.55 -4.46 -18.23
C TYR A 393 -14.95 -4.22 -19.68
N THR A 394 -15.69 -3.16 -19.86
CA THR A 394 -15.80 -2.28 -21.02
C THR A 394 -15.93 -0.88 -20.46
N THR A 395 -15.19 0.09 -20.98
CA THR A 395 -15.16 1.45 -20.46
C THR A 395 -15.36 2.49 -21.55
N ARG A 396 -16.00 3.59 -21.20
CA ARG A 396 -16.20 4.77 -22.05
C ARG A 396 -15.25 5.91 -21.69
N TYR A 397 -14.28 5.69 -20.82
CA TYR A 397 -13.41 6.72 -20.29
C TYR A 397 -11.95 6.32 -20.33
N SER A 398 -11.08 7.31 -20.44
CA SER A 398 -9.63 7.17 -20.32
C SER A 398 -9.05 8.24 -19.41
N GLN A 399 -8.03 7.88 -18.63
CA GLN A 399 -7.30 8.80 -17.79
C GLN A 399 -6.51 9.79 -18.66
N ILE A 400 -6.65 11.08 -18.42
CA ILE A 400 -5.83 12.13 -19.05
C ILE A 400 -4.46 12.15 -18.37
N ASP A 401 -3.41 12.18 -19.16
CA ASP A 401 -2.05 12.39 -18.69
C ASP A 401 -1.86 13.86 -18.28
N GLY A 402 -1.51 14.08 -17.01
CA GLY A 402 -1.33 15.40 -16.44
C GLY A 402 -2.63 16.18 -16.21
N GLY A 403 -3.77 15.63 -16.53
CA GLY A 403 -5.04 16.33 -16.50
C GLY A 403 -5.01 17.58 -17.35
N ASN A 404 -5.78 18.60 -16.97
CA ASN A 404 -5.81 19.90 -17.62
C ASN A 404 -5.13 21.01 -16.80
N GLY A 405 -4.24 20.65 -15.88
CA GLY A 405 -3.56 21.59 -14.96
C GLY A 405 -4.47 22.19 -13.88
N GLU A 406 -5.65 21.60 -13.69
CA GLU A 406 -6.66 22.07 -12.75
C GLU A 406 -6.50 21.42 -11.37
N ALA A 407 -7.13 22.00 -10.36
CA ALA A 407 -7.19 21.40 -9.03
C ALA A 407 -7.85 20.00 -9.08
N GLY A 408 -7.40 19.10 -8.22
CA GLY A 408 -7.94 17.74 -8.13
C GLY A 408 -7.50 16.79 -9.24
N VAL A 409 -6.45 17.11 -9.98
CA VAL A 409 -5.82 16.17 -10.93
C VAL A 409 -5.16 15.04 -10.19
N TYR A 410 -5.41 13.80 -10.63
CA TYR A 410 -4.92 12.60 -9.95
C TYR A 410 -3.53 12.16 -10.40
N VAL A 411 -3.26 12.28 -11.69
CA VAL A 411 -2.07 11.72 -12.32
C VAL A 411 -1.46 12.74 -13.26
N TYR A 412 -0.20 13.02 -13.03
CA TYR A 412 0.66 13.71 -13.98
C TYR A 412 1.56 12.65 -14.63
N GLY A 413 1.29 12.32 -15.88
CA GLY A 413 2.02 11.26 -16.56
C GLY A 413 3.38 11.68 -17.08
N ASN A 414 3.64 12.98 -17.17
CA ASN A 414 4.94 13.51 -17.52
C ASN A 414 5.93 13.26 -16.37
N ARG A 415 7.11 12.79 -16.71
CA ARG A 415 8.14 12.35 -15.76
C ARG A 415 9.13 13.40 -15.34
N ASN A 416 8.88 14.64 -15.66
CA ASN A 416 9.68 15.73 -15.13
C ASN A 416 9.51 15.82 -13.62
N VAL A 417 10.57 16.27 -12.96
CA VAL A 417 10.54 16.47 -11.51
C VAL A 417 9.36 17.39 -11.16
N GLY A 418 8.53 16.93 -10.28
CA GLY A 418 7.40 17.68 -9.77
C GLY A 418 6.08 17.48 -10.49
N GLU A 419 6.03 16.76 -11.60
CA GLU A 419 4.79 16.58 -12.36
C GLU A 419 3.95 15.40 -11.89
N HIS A 420 4.57 14.36 -11.32
CA HIS A 420 3.86 13.22 -10.77
C HIS A 420 4.08 13.13 -9.26
N GLU A 421 3.13 13.58 -8.48
CA GLU A 421 3.18 13.51 -7.02
C GLU A 421 2.43 12.29 -6.49
N LEU A 422 3.14 11.49 -5.71
CA LEU A 422 2.61 10.31 -5.04
C LEU A 422 2.46 10.61 -3.55
N ILE A 423 1.26 10.60 -3.04
CA ILE A 423 1.02 10.72 -1.60
C ILE A 423 1.15 9.34 -0.98
N ILE A 424 2.26 9.09 -0.32
CA ILE A 424 2.61 7.77 0.21
C ILE A 424 2.10 7.53 1.63
N ALA A 425 1.75 8.59 2.36
CA ALA A 425 1.43 8.46 3.77
C ALA A 425 0.53 9.58 4.26
N GLY A 426 -0.76 9.34 4.23
CA GLY A 426 -1.77 10.26 4.70
C GLY A 426 -1.92 11.54 3.86
N SER A 427 -3.09 12.10 3.87
CA SER A 427 -3.37 13.38 3.22
C SER A 427 -4.47 14.13 3.97
N TYR A 428 -4.65 15.42 3.66
CA TYR A 428 -5.76 16.19 4.21
C TYR A 428 -7.11 15.57 3.85
N GLU A 429 -7.30 15.16 2.59
CA GLU A 429 -8.55 14.59 2.11
C GLU A 429 -8.89 13.29 2.84
N GLU A 430 -7.90 12.43 3.06
CA GLU A 430 -8.08 11.20 3.80
C GLU A 430 -8.48 11.48 5.25
N ASN A 431 -7.75 12.36 5.94
CA ASN A 431 -8.03 12.71 7.33
C ASN A 431 -9.42 13.34 7.49
N ALA A 432 -9.77 14.28 6.60
CA ALA A 432 -11.09 14.92 6.60
C ALA A 432 -12.23 13.91 6.34
N LEU A 433 -12.02 12.92 5.46
CA LEU A 433 -13.02 11.89 5.19
C LEU A 433 -13.08 10.81 6.29
N MET A 434 -12.04 10.63 7.12
CA MET A 434 -12.13 9.87 8.38
C MET A 434 -12.97 10.62 9.41
N LEU A 435 -12.78 11.94 9.55
CA LEU A 435 -13.63 12.81 10.39
C LEU A 435 -15.10 12.78 9.93
N ALA A 436 -15.32 12.82 8.60
CA ALA A 436 -16.64 12.71 8.02
C ALA A 436 -17.34 11.42 8.44
N GLU A 437 -16.68 10.28 8.23
CA GLU A 437 -17.27 8.97 8.49
C GLU A 437 -17.52 8.75 9.99
N ALA A 438 -16.55 9.08 10.83
CA ALA A 438 -16.70 8.93 12.27
C ALA A 438 -17.89 9.76 12.79
N ASN A 439 -18.04 11.01 12.35
CA ASN A 439 -19.19 11.84 12.72
C ASN A 439 -20.52 11.26 12.24
N ILE A 440 -20.60 10.85 10.97
CA ILE A 440 -21.83 10.26 10.40
C ILE A 440 -22.22 8.99 11.17
N ARG A 441 -21.26 8.09 11.43
CA ARG A 441 -21.50 6.82 12.15
C ARG A 441 -21.86 7.01 13.63
N LEU A 442 -21.40 8.11 14.23
CA LEU A 442 -21.78 8.52 15.60
C LEU A 442 -23.09 9.31 15.67
N GLY A 443 -23.77 9.54 14.55
CA GLY A 443 -25.04 10.26 14.48
C GLY A 443 -24.91 11.78 14.26
N ASN A 444 -23.71 12.33 14.20
CA ASN A 444 -23.45 13.75 13.93
C ASN A 444 -23.42 14.01 12.40
N ILE A 445 -24.53 13.69 11.72
CA ILE A 445 -24.59 13.62 10.26
C ILE A 445 -24.16 14.93 9.60
N GLU A 446 -24.73 16.05 10.00
CA GLU A 446 -24.45 17.38 9.39
C GLU A 446 -22.97 17.79 9.56
N ALA A 447 -22.37 17.49 10.73
CA ALA A 447 -20.94 17.72 10.92
C ALA A 447 -20.09 16.88 9.96
N GLY A 448 -20.45 15.61 9.77
CA GLY A 448 -19.77 14.73 8.81
C GLY A 448 -19.92 15.20 7.35
N LEU A 449 -21.11 15.64 6.96
CA LEU A 449 -21.36 16.22 5.63
C LEU A 449 -20.53 17.50 5.38
N GLY A 450 -20.30 18.31 6.42
CA GLY A 450 -19.44 19.48 6.33
C GLY A 450 -18.00 19.15 5.93
N TYR A 451 -17.44 18.02 6.40
CA TYR A 451 -16.12 17.56 5.97
C TYR A 451 -16.12 17.09 4.50
N ILE A 452 -17.19 16.45 4.04
CA ILE A 452 -17.34 16.06 2.64
C ILE A 452 -17.32 17.30 1.75
N ASP A 453 -18.12 18.33 2.08
CA ASP A 453 -18.18 19.58 1.33
C ASP A 453 -16.81 20.32 1.33
N ALA A 454 -16.09 20.25 2.46
CA ALA A 454 -14.75 20.84 2.57
C ALA A 454 -13.74 20.16 1.62
N VAL A 455 -13.76 18.82 1.53
CA VAL A 455 -12.91 18.06 0.60
C VAL A 455 -13.28 18.35 -0.85
N ARG A 456 -14.57 18.37 -1.20
CA ARG A 456 -15.06 18.75 -2.55
C ARG A 456 -14.58 20.14 -2.95
N THR A 457 -14.65 21.08 -2.03
CA THR A 457 -14.17 22.46 -2.25
C THR A 457 -12.65 22.48 -2.44
N TYR A 458 -11.90 21.75 -1.58
CA TYR A 458 -10.46 21.68 -1.65
C TYR A 458 -9.96 21.10 -2.98
N MET A 459 -10.64 20.08 -3.50
CA MET A 459 -10.30 19.42 -4.76
C MET A 459 -10.98 20.04 -5.99
N GLY A 460 -11.61 21.18 -5.86
CA GLY A 460 -12.19 21.90 -7.00
C GLY A 460 -13.37 21.20 -7.69
N ALA A 461 -14.12 20.37 -6.97
CA ALA A 461 -15.23 19.59 -7.54
C ALA A 461 -16.32 20.45 -8.20
N GLY A 462 -16.61 21.63 -7.65
CA GLY A 462 -17.60 22.55 -8.22
C GLY A 462 -19.06 22.06 -8.12
N VAL A 463 -19.31 21.07 -7.25
CA VAL A 463 -20.67 20.54 -7.01
C VAL A 463 -21.35 21.23 -5.85
N ALA A 464 -22.67 21.16 -5.79
CA ALA A 464 -23.45 21.73 -4.70
C ALA A 464 -23.16 21.01 -3.37
N ALA A 465 -23.16 21.78 -2.27
CA ALA A 465 -22.99 21.25 -0.93
C ALA A 465 -24.08 20.22 -0.57
N VAL A 466 -23.72 19.25 0.26
CA VAL A 466 -24.64 18.24 0.79
C VAL A 466 -25.11 18.55 2.21
N THR A 467 -24.44 19.45 2.92
CA THR A 467 -24.93 20.02 4.17
C THR A 467 -26.28 20.71 4.01
N GLY A 468 -27.12 20.64 5.03
CA GLY A 468 -28.46 21.26 5.04
C GLY A 468 -29.50 20.53 4.21
N LYS A 469 -29.19 19.38 3.60
CA LYS A 469 -30.15 18.58 2.82
C LYS A 469 -30.99 17.61 3.65
N GLY A 470 -30.71 17.48 4.94
CA GLY A 470 -31.44 16.58 5.84
C GLY A 470 -31.28 15.11 5.45
N LEU A 471 -30.08 14.69 5.05
CA LEU A 471 -29.83 13.31 4.63
C LEU A 471 -29.98 12.34 5.80
N SER A 472 -30.57 11.18 5.50
CA SER A 472 -30.54 10.04 6.43
C SER A 472 -29.13 9.48 6.60
N LEU A 473 -28.91 8.62 7.60
CA LEU A 473 -27.65 7.91 7.78
C LEU A 473 -27.19 7.23 6.48
N ALA A 474 -28.08 6.49 5.83
CA ALA A 474 -27.77 5.80 4.57
C ALA A 474 -27.44 6.78 3.44
N GLY A 475 -28.17 7.91 3.35
CA GLY A 475 -27.90 8.97 2.37
C GLY A 475 -26.54 9.64 2.59
N ALA A 476 -26.20 9.96 3.82
CA ALA A 476 -24.91 10.54 4.19
C ALA A 476 -23.74 9.57 3.92
N LEU A 477 -23.90 8.27 4.23
CA LEU A 477 -22.91 7.24 3.90
C LEU A 477 -22.77 7.06 2.38
N THR A 478 -23.84 7.18 1.61
CA THR A 478 -23.77 7.16 0.14
C THR A 478 -22.89 8.30 -0.39
N GLU A 479 -23.07 9.51 0.12
CA GLU A 479 -22.24 10.66 -0.28
C GLU A 479 -20.77 10.49 0.18
N LEU A 480 -20.56 9.95 1.38
CA LEU A 480 -19.22 9.64 1.89
C LEU A 480 -18.50 8.61 1.02
N VAL A 481 -19.17 7.50 0.68
CA VAL A 481 -18.60 6.43 -0.15
C VAL A 481 -18.18 6.98 -1.51
N LYS A 482 -19.06 7.73 -2.16
CA LYS A 482 -18.73 8.41 -3.43
C LYS A 482 -17.49 9.30 -3.27
N GLU A 483 -17.49 10.14 -2.24
CA GLU A 483 -16.39 11.08 -2.04
C GLU A 483 -15.07 10.38 -1.75
N ARG A 484 -15.07 9.34 -0.88
CA ARG A 484 -13.87 8.56 -0.62
C ARG A 484 -13.34 7.90 -1.90
N ARG A 485 -14.21 7.30 -2.71
CA ARG A 485 -13.81 6.69 -3.98
C ARG A 485 -13.21 7.72 -4.95
N VAL A 486 -13.83 8.90 -5.07
CA VAL A 486 -13.36 9.96 -5.98
C VAL A 486 -12.10 10.65 -5.48
N SER A 487 -12.03 11.00 -4.19
CA SER A 487 -10.92 11.78 -3.64
C SER A 487 -9.69 10.97 -3.28
N LEU A 488 -9.84 9.66 -3.00
CA LEU A 488 -8.76 8.80 -2.53
C LEU A 488 -8.33 7.74 -3.56
N VAL A 489 -8.79 7.85 -4.79
CA VAL A 489 -8.30 6.99 -5.88
C VAL A 489 -6.79 7.16 -6.06
N TYR A 490 -6.09 6.08 -6.37
CA TYR A 490 -4.64 6.02 -6.55
C TYR A 490 -3.82 6.40 -5.30
N ARG A 491 -4.40 6.21 -4.11
CA ARG A 491 -3.75 6.46 -2.81
C ARG A 491 -3.41 5.16 -2.05
N GLY A 492 -3.59 4.00 -2.68
CA GLY A 492 -3.38 2.69 -2.04
C GLY A 492 -4.42 2.30 -0.99
N LEU A 493 -5.58 2.96 -0.97
CA LEU A 493 -6.64 2.79 0.04
C LEU A 493 -7.90 2.12 -0.49
N SER A 494 -8.11 2.13 -1.79
CA SER A 494 -9.38 1.79 -2.43
C SER A 494 -9.85 0.36 -2.12
N PHE A 495 -8.93 -0.62 -2.10
CA PHE A 495 -9.26 -2.00 -1.72
C PHE A 495 -9.74 -2.10 -0.28
N TYR A 496 -9.04 -1.43 0.65
CA TYR A 496 -9.38 -1.48 2.07
C TYR A 496 -10.75 -0.86 2.35
N ASP A 497 -11.12 0.19 1.62
CA ASP A 497 -12.46 0.77 1.71
C ASP A 497 -13.52 -0.22 1.23
N ASN A 498 -13.34 -0.86 0.07
CA ASN A 498 -14.29 -1.87 -0.42
C ASN A 498 -14.39 -3.08 0.53
N ARG A 499 -13.26 -3.51 1.11
CA ARG A 499 -13.22 -4.60 2.08
C ARG A 499 -14.03 -4.26 3.34
N ARG A 500 -13.74 -3.13 3.98
CA ARG A 500 -14.42 -2.75 5.23
C ARG A 500 -15.91 -2.43 5.04
N TRP A 501 -16.31 -1.98 3.84
CA TRP A 501 -17.75 -1.81 3.51
C TRP A 501 -18.46 -3.12 3.22
N GLY A 502 -17.73 -4.23 3.08
CA GLY A 502 -18.30 -5.55 2.84
C GLY A 502 -18.44 -5.92 1.35
N TRP A 503 -18.00 -5.06 0.42
CA TRP A 503 -18.24 -5.27 -1.01
C TRP A 503 -17.43 -6.41 -1.60
N THR A 504 -16.25 -6.68 -1.05
CA THR A 504 -15.36 -7.74 -1.55
C THR A 504 -15.75 -9.15 -1.12
N TYR A 505 -16.67 -9.28 -0.17
CA TYR A 505 -17.14 -10.57 0.33
C TYR A 505 -18.22 -11.19 -0.56
N ASP A 506 -18.38 -12.52 -0.47
CA ASP A 506 -19.44 -13.23 -1.19
C ASP A 506 -20.83 -12.72 -0.77
N ILE A 507 -21.72 -12.60 -1.74
CA ILE A 507 -23.12 -12.23 -1.52
C ILE A 507 -23.80 -13.21 -0.53
N ALA A 508 -23.46 -14.50 -0.60
CA ALA A 508 -23.98 -15.50 0.34
C ALA A 508 -23.54 -15.25 1.79
N ASN A 509 -22.46 -14.48 1.99
CA ASN A 509 -21.94 -14.08 3.31
C ASN A 509 -22.35 -12.65 3.70
N GLY A 510 -23.32 -12.06 3.01
CA GLY A 510 -23.82 -10.70 3.28
C GLY A 510 -23.05 -9.61 2.56
N GLY A 511 -22.11 -9.95 1.67
CA GLY A 511 -21.29 -9.02 0.89
C GLY A 511 -21.88 -8.67 -0.47
N GLY A 512 -21.02 -8.32 -1.41
CA GLY A 512 -21.33 -7.94 -2.77
C GLY A 512 -21.47 -6.44 -2.99
N SER A 513 -21.40 -6.04 -4.24
CA SER A 513 -21.58 -4.65 -4.67
C SER A 513 -22.81 -4.53 -5.55
N TYR A 514 -23.65 -3.53 -5.32
CA TYR A 514 -24.96 -3.38 -5.92
C TYR A 514 -25.11 -2.03 -6.61
N GLY A 515 -25.98 -1.98 -7.65
CA GLY A 515 -26.26 -0.73 -8.36
C GLY A 515 -25.09 -0.25 -9.23
N ASN A 516 -24.33 -1.19 -9.77
CA ASN A 516 -23.14 -0.88 -10.55
C ASN A 516 -23.49 -0.67 -12.03
N THR A 517 -22.73 0.23 -12.66
CA THR A 517 -22.76 0.42 -14.12
C THR A 517 -21.79 -0.53 -14.78
N VAL A 518 -22.29 -1.33 -15.71
CA VAL A 518 -21.51 -2.22 -16.57
C VAL A 518 -21.93 -2.01 -18.02
N VAL A 519 -20.96 -1.83 -18.89
CA VAL A 519 -21.20 -1.78 -20.35
C VAL A 519 -20.73 -3.09 -20.95
N THR A 520 -21.63 -3.80 -21.62
CA THR A 520 -21.29 -5.08 -22.27
C THR A 520 -20.45 -4.86 -23.52
N THR A 521 -19.83 -5.92 -24.04
CA THR A 521 -19.08 -5.87 -25.30
C THR A 521 -19.94 -5.47 -26.52
N ALA A 522 -21.26 -5.62 -26.43
CA ALA A 522 -22.22 -5.16 -27.43
C ALA A 522 -22.60 -3.67 -27.25
N GLY A 523 -22.02 -2.96 -26.30
CA GLY A 523 -22.32 -1.55 -26.02
C GLY A 523 -23.59 -1.33 -25.20
N VAL A 524 -24.20 -2.39 -24.66
CA VAL A 524 -25.41 -2.27 -23.83
C VAL A 524 -25.03 -1.86 -22.41
N GLU A 525 -25.56 -0.73 -21.96
CA GLU A 525 -25.36 -0.21 -20.61
C GLU A 525 -26.37 -0.85 -19.64
N ASN A 526 -25.84 -1.43 -18.57
CA ASN A 526 -26.59 -1.95 -17.42
C ASN A 526 -26.24 -1.08 -16.21
N LYS A 527 -27.23 -0.55 -15.47
CA LYS A 527 -27.04 0.44 -14.40
C LYS A 527 -27.36 -0.07 -13.00
N LYS A 528 -27.87 -1.28 -12.89
CA LYS A 528 -28.29 -1.90 -11.62
C LYS A 528 -27.60 -3.24 -11.40
N VAL A 529 -26.42 -3.41 -11.98
CA VAL A 529 -25.71 -4.69 -11.90
C VAL A 529 -25.30 -5.00 -10.47
N THR A 530 -25.55 -6.25 -10.07
CA THR A 530 -25.01 -6.82 -8.84
C THR A 530 -23.73 -7.57 -9.15
N ILE A 531 -22.69 -7.32 -8.35
CA ILE A 531 -21.36 -7.92 -8.55
C ILE A 531 -20.98 -8.74 -7.33
N ASN A 532 -20.60 -10.00 -7.56
CA ASN A 532 -20.01 -10.87 -6.55
C ASN A 532 -18.51 -11.00 -6.76
N TYR A 533 -17.73 -10.34 -5.93
CA TYR A 533 -16.28 -10.41 -5.99
C TYR A 533 -15.72 -11.66 -5.32
N ASN A 534 -16.10 -11.92 -4.09
CA ASN A 534 -15.60 -13.01 -3.23
C ASN A 534 -14.06 -13.04 -3.22
N PHE A 535 -13.43 -11.94 -2.82
CA PHE A 535 -11.97 -11.83 -2.70
C PHE A 535 -11.49 -12.34 -1.34
N LEU A 536 -10.20 -12.68 -1.24
CA LEU A 536 -9.52 -12.80 0.04
C LEU A 536 -9.57 -11.44 0.75
N ASP A 537 -10.08 -11.41 1.97
CA ASP A 537 -10.05 -10.18 2.78
C ASP A 537 -8.63 -9.86 3.26
N TYR A 538 -7.86 -10.87 3.62
CA TYR A 538 -6.43 -10.82 3.84
C TYR A 538 -5.75 -11.90 3.00
N TRP A 539 -4.66 -11.53 2.35
CA TRP A 539 -3.92 -12.44 1.50
C TRP A 539 -3.14 -13.47 2.33
N ASP A 540 -2.96 -14.64 1.74
CA ASP A 540 -2.05 -15.66 2.27
C ASP A 540 -0.61 -15.12 2.27
N VAL A 541 0.20 -15.55 3.24
CA VAL A 541 1.63 -15.25 3.25
C VAL A 541 2.27 -15.80 1.97
N PRO A 542 3.17 -15.06 1.31
CA PRO A 542 3.80 -15.52 0.09
C PRO A 542 4.50 -16.87 0.27
N ALA A 543 4.35 -17.77 -0.70
CA ALA A 543 5.02 -19.06 -0.69
C ALA A 543 6.56 -18.93 -0.72
N ASP A 544 7.08 -17.83 -1.26
CA ASP A 544 8.51 -17.49 -1.23
C ASP A 544 9.04 -17.36 0.20
N GLU A 545 8.19 -16.96 1.13
CA GLU A 545 8.50 -16.90 2.57
C GLU A 545 8.06 -18.19 3.27
N SER A 546 6.77 -18.53 3.21
CA SER A 546 6.17 -19.57 4.07
C SER A 546 6.71 -20.99 3.81
N VAL A 547 7.24 -21.27 2.63
CA VAL A 547 7.86 -22.56 2.29
C VAL A 547 9.28 -22.67 2.87
N LEU A 548 10.05 -21.57 2.88
CA LEU A 548 11.42 -21.56 3.40
C LEU A 548 11.46 -21.34 4.91
N ASN A 549 10.45 -20.67 5.44
CA ASN A 549 10.31 -20.33 6.85
C ASN A 549 8.93 -20.80 7.37
N PRO A 550 8.74 -22.12 7.56
CA PRO A 550 7.46 -22.67 8.01
C PRO A 550 7.03 -22.10 9.35
N SER A 551 5.74 -21.80 9.50
CA SER A 551 5.22 -21.19 10.72
C SER A 551 5.31 -22.10 11.93
N THR A 552 5.78 -21.53 13.04
CA THR A 552 5.68 -22.09 14.40
C THR A 552 4.54 -21.44 15.22
N GLY A 553 3.83 -20.49 14.65
CA GLY A 553 2.75 -19.71 15.28
C GLY A 553 1.45 -19.74 14.49
N ALA A 554 0.96 -18.57 14.08
CA ALA A 554 -0.28 -18.43 13.32
C ALA A 554 -0.20 -19.10 11.94
N ALA A 555 -1.35 -19.47 11.38
CA ALA A 555 -1.47 -19.97 10.02
C ALA A 555 -0.99 -18.95 8.99
N THR A 556 -0.32 -19.40 7.94
CA THR A 556 0.14 -18.57 6.82
C THR A 556 -0.88 -18.46 5.69
N MET A 557 -1.89 -19.31 5.69
CA MET A 557 -3.06 -19.23 4.80
C MET A 557 -4.27 -18.71 5.57
N ASN A 558 -5.06 -17.87 4.91
CA ASN A 558 -6.32 -17.39 5.45
C ASN A 558 -7.36 -18.54 5.49
N PRO A 559 -7.78 -19.02 6.67
CA PRO A 559 -8.67 -20.18 6.78
C PRO A 559 -10.13 -19.84 6.46
N ASN A 560 -10.46 -18.57 6.35
CA ASN A 560 -11.84 -18.12 6.15
C ASN A 560 -12.30 -18.20 4.68
N PHE A 561 -11.40 -18.55 3.76
CA PHE A 561 -11.68 -18.58 2.31
C PHE A 561 -11.19 -19.85 1.63
#